data_55934afab0c626799a5c87318392bf22
#
_entry.id   55934afab0c626799a5c87318392bf22
#
_cell.length_a   1.000
_cell.length_b   1.000
_cell.length_c   1.000
_cell.angle_alpha   90.00
_cell.angle_beta   90.00
_cell.angle_gamma   90.00
#
_symmetry.space_group_name_H-M   'P 1'
#
loop_
_entity.id
_entity.type
_entity.pdbx_description
1 polymer ?
#
loop_
_entity_poly.entity_id
_entity_poly.type
_entity_poly.pdbx_seq_one_letter_code
_entity_poly.pdbx_strand_id
1 'polypeptide(L)' 'MNKRKSCATYLYQDSLARRMKELGVSRSELATMTGLSPSTVLTACNGRPVSVRTIAKILEHLQVDSSEEDDFWGIDPV' A
#
# COMPACT_ATOMS: atom_id res chain seq x y z
N MET A 1 16.13 -0.99 25.83
CA MET A 1 15.64 -0.99 25.36
C MET A 1 14.88 -1.24 24.88
N ASN A 2 14.41 -1.10 24.77
CA ASN A 2 13.54 -1.31 24.34
C ASN A 2 13.35 -1.57 23.34
N LYS A 3 13.21 -2.25 23.11
CA LYS A 3 12.93 -2.44 22.01
C LYS A 3 11.66 -2.65 21.70
N ARG A 4 11.20 -1.95 21.17
CA ARG A 4 9.96 -2.14 20.80
C ARG A 4 9.87 -3.10 19.71
N LYS A 5 8.92 -3.94 19.72
CA LYS A 5 8.75 -4.80 18.69
C LYS A 5 8.23 -4.08 17.57
N SER A 6 8.76 -4.21 16.44
CA SER A 6 8.29 -3.58 15.24
C SER A 6 7.56 -4.56 14.39
N CYS A 7 6.48 -4.11 13.76
CA CYS A 7 5.79 -4.88 12.77
C CYS A 7 5.94 -4.16 11.46
N ALA A 8 6.22 -4.89 10.40
CA ALA A 8 6.28 -4.31 9.08
C ALA A 8 4.93 -4.49 8.41
N THR A 9 4.34 -3.41 7.92
CA THR A 9 3.11 -3.49 7.14
C THR A 9 3.45 -3.27 5.69
N TYR A 10 2.82 -4.01 4.80
CA TYR A 10 3.15 -3.95 3.38
C TYR A 10 1.95 -4.32 2.53
N LEU A 11 1.96 -3.86 1.29
CA LEU A 11 0.93 -4.20 0.33
C LEU A 11 1.35 -5.43 -0.46
N TYR A 12 0.38 -6.26 -0.81
CA TYR A 12 0.65 -7.42 -1.67
C TYR A 12 0.76 -6.92 -3.10
N GLN A 13 1.93 -7.13 -3.69
CA GLN A 13 2.22 -6.63 -5.03
C GLN A 13 1.19 -7.04 -6.08
N ASP A 14 0.83 -8.31 -6.09
CA ASP A 14 -0.07 -8.83 -7.10
C ASP A 14 -1.46 -8.22 -7.02
N SER A 15 -1.98 -8.11 -5.81
CA SER A 15 -3.30 -7.53 -5.60
C SER A 15 -3.33 -6.07 -5.99
N LEU A 16 -2.29 -5.36 -5.58
CA LEU A 16 -2.17 -3.94 -5.87
C LEU A 16 -2.06 -3.69 -7.37
N ALA A 17 -1.18 -4.45 -8.03
CA ALA A 17 -0.99 -4.29 -9.47
C ALA A 17 -2.26 -4.58 -10.25
N ARG A 18 -2.97 -5.61 -9.83
CA ARG A 18 -4.23 -5.98 -10.48
C ARG A 18 -5.27 -4.88 -10.36
N ARG A 19 -5.41 -4.33 -9.14
CA ARG A 19 -6.40 -3.27 -8.93
C ARG A 19 -6.05 -2.01 -9.71
N MET A 20 -4.77 -1.64 -9.72
CA MET A 20 -4.33 -0.49 -10.48
C MET A 20 -4.61 -0.68 -11.96
N LYS A 21 -4.38 -1.88 -12.46
CA LYS A 21 -4.65 -2.18 -13.84
C LYS A 21 -6.14 -2.11 -14.15
N GLU A 22 -6.97 -2.62 -13.25
CA GLU A 22 -8.42 -2.56 -13.42
C GLU A 22 -8.93 -1.14 -13.52
N LEU A 23 -8.34 -0.25 -12.74
CA LEU A 23 -8.76 1.14 -12.73
C LEU A 23 -8.01 2.01 -13.72
N GLY A 24 -7.02 1.45 -14.40
CA GLY A 24 -6.22 2.21 -15.35
C GLY A 24 -5.35 3.26 -14.69
N VAL A 25 -4.87 2.99 -13.49
CA VAL A 25 -4.07 3.94 -12.71
C VAL A 25 -2.62 3.53 -12.73
N SER A 26 -1.74 4.46 -13.14
CA SER A 26 -0.30 4.22 -13.11
C SER A 26 0.25 4.62 -11.75
N ARG A 27 1.51 4.28 -11.49
CA ARG A 27 2.17 4.67 -10.24
C ARG A 27 2.25 6.19 -10.11
N SER A 28 2.53 6.87 -11.22
CA SER A 28 2.57 8.33 -11.22
C SER A 28 1.23 8.92 -10.86
N GLU A 29 0.18 8.36 -11.43
CA GLU A 29 -1.17 8.81 -11.13
C GLU A 29 -1.53 8.54 -9.69
N LEU A 30 -1.14 7.39 -9.18
CA LEU A 30 -1.41 7.05 -7.79
C LEU A 30 -0.74 8.04 -6.85
N ALA A 31 0.51 8.42 -7.16
CA ALA A 31 1.21 9.41 -6.35
C ALA A 31 0.46 10.74 -6.35
N THR A 32 0.00 11.16 -7.52
CA THR A 32 -0.74 12.40 -7.64
C THR A 32 -2.07 12.34 -6.88
N MET A 33 -2.80 11.25 -7.05
CA MET A 33 -4.10 11.07 -6.40
C MET A 33 -4.00 11.08 -4.89
N THR A 34 -2.98 10.42 -4.36
CA THR A 34 -2.83 10.24 -2.92
C THR A 34 -2.07 11.37 -2.26
N GLY A 35 -1.36 12.17 -3.04
CA GLY A 35 -0.49 13.21 -2.50
C GLY A 35 0.78 12.64 -1.89
N LEU A 36 1.06 11.37 -2.13
CA LEU A 36 2.28 10.73 -1.63
C LEU A 36 3.43 10.98 -2.61
N SER A 37 4.65 10.91 -2.11
CA SER A 37 5.79 11.08 -3.00
C SER A 37 5.92 9.88 -3.92
N PRO A 38 6.51 10.06 -5.11
CA PRO A 38 6.72 8.92 -6.02
C PRO A 38 7.56 7.82 -5.40
N SER A 39 8.51 8.17 -4.55
CA SER A 39 9.34 7.18 -3.84
C SER A 39 8.50 6.31 -2.93
N THR A 40 7.58 6.92 -2.20
CA THR A 40 6.70 6.19 -1.30
C THR A 40 5.80 5.24 -2.07
N VAL A 41 5.25 5.71 -3.18
CA VAL A 41 4.39 4.88 -4.02
C VAL A 41 5.18 3.72 -4.60
N LEU A 42 6.41 3.97 -5.05
CA LEU A 42 7.26 2.92 -5.58
C LEU A 42 7.56 1.87 -4.52
N THR A 43 7.89 2.32 -3.32
CA THR A 43 8.16 1.43 -2.20
C THR A 43 6.96 0.53 -1.92
N ALA A 44 5.77 1.13 -1.89
CA ALA A 44 4.54 0.39 -1.64
C ALA A 44 4.26 -0.60 -2.77
N CYS A 45 4.43 -0.18 -4.01
CA CYS A 45 4.16 -1.02 -5.16
C CYS A 45 5.13 -2.20 -5.27
N ASN A 46 6.30 -2.07 -4.66
CA ASN A 46 7.28 -3.15 -4.64
C ASN A 46 7.09 -4.11 -3.48
N GLY A 47 6.03 -3.94 -2.71
CA GLY A 47 5.74 -4.83 -1.59
C GLY A 47 6.64 -4.60 -0.40
N ARG A 48 7.32 -3.46 -0.34
CA ARG A 48 8.20 -3.16 0.77
C ARG A 48 7.41 -2.51 1.91
N PRO A 49 7.94 -2.56 3.13
CA PRO A 49 7.22 -1.99 4.28
C PRO A 49 6.94 -0.50 4.12
N VAL A 50 5.71 -0.11 4.41
CA VAL A 50 5.30 1.28 4.45
C VAL A 50 4.36 1.44 5.63
N SER A 51 4.09 2.68 6.03
CA SER A 51 3.22 2.91 7.18
C SER A 51 1.79 2.51 6.88
N VAL A 52 1.05 2.19 7.92
CA VAL A 52 -0.37 1.85 7.79
C VAL A 52 -1.13 3.02 7.17
N ARG A 53 -0.74 4.24 7.51
CA ARG A 53 -1.36 5.42 6.94
C ARG A 53 -1.18 5.48 5.43
N THR A 54 0.00 5.13 4.95
CA THR A 54 0.28 5.08 3.52
C THR A 54 -0.59 4.03 2.85
N ILE A 55 -0.69 2.85 3.46
CA ILE A 55 -1.52 1.78 2.94
C ILE A 55 -2.97 2.21 2.85
N ALA A 56 -3.49 2.79 3.94
CA ALA A 56 -4.87 3.23 3.99
C ALA A 56 -5.17 4.24 2.88
N LYS A 57 -4.25 5.16 2.67
CA LYS A 57 -4.41 6.18 1.66
C LYS A 57 -4.46 5.59 0.26
N ILE A 58 -3.57 4.65 -0.01
CA ILE A 58 -3.51 4.00 -1.31
C ILE A 58 -4.79 3.20 -1.55
N LEU A 59 -5.20 2.40 -0.58
CA LEU A 59 -6.40 1.57 -0.73
C LEU A 59 -7.66 2.41 -0.90
N GLU A 60 -7.73 3.51 -0.19
CA GLU A 60 -8.86 4.43 -0.29
C GLU A 60 -9.00 4.95 -1.71
N HIS A 61 -7.90 5.39 -2.31
CA HIS A 61 -7.91 5.95 -3.65
C HIS A 61 -8.09 4.89 -4.73
N LEU A 62 -7.82 3.64 -4.41
CA LEU A 62 -8.06 2.54 -5.34
C LEU A 62 -9.43 1.90 -5.11
N GLN A 63 -10.26 2.54 -4.28
CA GLN A 63 -11.63 2.10 -4.05
C GLN A 63 -11.73 0.68 -3.51
N VAL A 64 -10.83 0.35 -2.60
CA VAL A 64 -10.84 -0.97 -1.97
C VAL A 64 -11.74 -0.92 -0.74
N ASP A 65 -12.75 -1.76 -0.72
CA ASP A 65 -13.68 -1.82 0.42
C ASP A 65 -13.01 -2.44 1.63
N SER A 66 -13.52 -2.12 2.82
CA SER A 66 -12.98 -2.72 4.02
C SER A 66 -13.08 -4.24 4.00
N SER A 67 -14.06 -4.79 3.31
CA SER A 67 -14.20 -6.23 3.20
C SER A 67 -13.09 -6.86 2.35
N GLU A 68 -12.42 -6.06 1.51
CA GLU A 68 -11.37 -6.54 0.63
C GLU A 68 -9.96 -6.22 1.14
N GLU A 69 -9.87 -5.38 2.16
CA GLU A 69 -8.56 -4.88 2.61
C GLU A 69 -7.58 -5.99 2.96
N ASP A 70 -8.06 -7.06 3.55
CA ASP A 70 -7.19 -8.17 3.95
C ASP A 70 -6.53 -8.85 2.75
N ASP A 71 -7.09 -8.68 1.57
CA ASP A 71 -6.53 -9.25 0.36
C ASP A 71 -5.44 -8.38 -0.25
N PHE A 72 -5.24 -7.17 0.29
CA PHE A 72 -4.31 -6.21 -0.28
C PHE A 72 -3.09 -5.94 0.57
N TRP A 73 -3.15 -6.18 1.88
CA TRP A 73 -2.01 -5.86 2.73
C TRP A 73 -1.90 -6.81 3.90
N GLY A 74 -0.73 -6.85 4.48
CA GLY A 74 -0.47 -7.74 5.60
C GLY A 74 0.51 -7.13 6.58
N ILE A 75 0.67 -7.80 7.69
CA ILE A 75 1.59 -7.41 8.74
C ILE A 75 2.58 -8.54 8.92
N ASP A 76 3.85 -8.18 8.89
CA ASP A 76 4.91 -9.15 9.07
C ASP A 76 5.55 -8.90 10.43
N PRO A 77 5.29 -9.71 11.43
CA PRO A 77 5.86 -9.49 12.76
C PRO A 77 7.37 -9.69 12.73
N VAL A 78 8.06 -8.87 13.44
CA VAL A 78 9.53 -8.92 13.46
C VAL A 78 10.04 -9.47 14.77
#